data_2e9befe9891354991534e92cc72b203e
#
_entry.id   2e9befe9891354991534e92cc72b203e
#
_cell.length_a   1.000
_cell.length_b   1.000
_cell.length_c   1.000
_cell.angle_alpha   90.00
_cell.angle_beta   90.00
_cell.angle_gamma   90.00
#
_symmetry.space_group_name_H-M   'P 1'
#
loop_
_entity.id
_entity.type
_entity.pdbx_description
1 polymer ?
#
loop_
_entity_poly.entity_id
_entity_poly.type
_entity_poly.pdbx_seq_one_letter_code
_entity_poly.pdbx_strand_id
1 'polypeptide(L)'
;MIMKNFTLLYVEDDKNAQEWMKLVLEDDVKEFLQAYDGQEALEIYKQKKPDIILSDINMPVMDGLAMAEEIKKQDKEQPILIMSAFDDRETLMRAINIGISYFIPKPIDMEKLLDKLNQVAQNIQYKLDAQQLKEQEIANLYNLAHYDNLTQIPNRFLFNLRFDEAISRAKRKGGVFTLFFIDLDNFKNINDTYGHAAGDAVLRTVSRNIKNTIRVEDTFARISGDEFSLIIEDIDDDTYINNLAEKILQATSQPINYHGEEINITCSVGVSRYPKDSESKKELLYLADNAMYRAKESGKAGYSYVQEDI
;
A
#
# COMPACT_ATOMS: atom_id res chain seq x y z
N MET A 1 -9.06 8.96 28.23
CA MET A 1 -8.12 7.87 28.57
C MET A 1 -7.80 7.03 27.34
N ILE A 2 -6.56 6.55 27.18
CA ILE A 2 -6.13 5.76 26.00
C ILE A 2 -6.78 4.37 25.99
N MET A 3 -7.13 3.85 27.14
CA MET A 3 -7.81 2.56 27.32
C MET A 3 -9.15 2.44 26.56
N LYS A 4 -9.84 3.55 26.26
CA LYS A 4 -11.08 3.57 25.45
C LYS A 4 -10.93 3.01 24.04
N ASN A 5 -9.71 2.81 23.57
CA ASN A 5 -9.43 2.21 22.26
C ASN A 5 -9.25 0.68 22.32
N PHE A 6 -9.19 0.09 23.52
CA PHE A 6 -8.77 -1.29 23.72
C PHE A 6 -9.83 -2.13 24.44
N THR A 7 -9.91 -3.40 24.04
CA THR A 7 -10.77 -4.41 24.66
C THR A 7 -10.00 -5.07 25.80
N LEU A 8 -10.62 -5.12 26.99
CA LEU A 8 -10.07 -5.75 28.19
C LEU A 8 -10.85 -7.03 28.51
N LEU A 9 -10.14 -8.15 28.65
CA LEU A 9 -10.66 -9.38 29.21
C LEU A 9 -10.25 -9.47 30.69
N TYR A 10 -11.23 -9.49 31.56
CA TYR A 10 -11.04 -9.69 33.01
C TYR A 10 -11.43 -11.12 33.40
N VAL A 11 -10.51 -11.83 34.08
CA VAL A 11 -10.67 -13.24 34.42
C VAL A 11 -10.56 -13.40 35.95
N GLU A 12 -11.66 -13.80 36.62
CA GLU A 12 -11.77 -13.89 38.07
C GLU A 12 -12.95 -14.79 38.38
N ASP A 13 -12.85 -15.74 39.32
CA ASP A 13 -13.89 -16.66 39.67
C ASP A 13 -14.91 -16.09 40.68
N ASP A 14 -14.53 -15.08 41.47
CA ASP A 14 -15.42 -14.38 42.38
C ASP A 14 -16.37 -13.43 41.65
N LYS A 15 -17.69 -13.71 41.73
CA LYS A 15 -18.71 -12.90 41.06
C LYS A 15 -18.79 -11.47 41.57
N ASN A 16 -18.55 -11.26 42.88
CA ASN A 16 -18.58 -9.90 43.45
C ASN A 16 -17.37 -9.07 42.94
N ALA A 17 -16.21 -9.71 42.87
CA ALA A 17 -15.02 -9.10 42.28
C ALA A 17 -15.23 -8.78 40.78
N GLN A 18 -15.89 -9.66 40.03
CA GLN A 18 -16.27 -9.44 38.63
C GLN A 18 -17.20 -8.23 38.47
N GLU A 19 -18.28 -8.15 39.21
CA GLU A 19 -19.24 -7.04 39.14
C GLU A 19 -18.59 -5.71 39.55
N TRP A 20 -17.78 -5.73 40.60
CA TRP A 20 -17.10 -4.56 41.09
C TRP A 20 -16.07 -4.04 40.05
N MET A 21 -15.23 -4.91 39.49
CA MET A 21 -14.25 -4.54 38.50
C MET A 21 -14.91 -4.01 37.23
N LYS A 22 -16.01 -4.61 36.79
CA LYS A 22 -16.80 -4.13 35.67
C LYS A 22 -17.30 -2.71 35.93
N LEU A 23 -17.92 -2.46 37.09
CA LEU A 23 -18.42 -1.13 37.44
C LEU A 23 -17.34 -0.06 37.39
N VAL A 24 -16.09 -0.40 37.71
CA VAL A 24 -14.96 0.55 37.74
C VAL A 24 -14.35 0.78 36.38
N LEU A 25 -14.29 -0.26 35.50
CA LEU A 25 -13.51 -0.20 34.27
C LEU A 25 -14.33 -0.16 32.98
N GLU A 26 -15.64 -0.51 33.02
CA GLU A 26 -16.46 -0.65 31.80
C GLU A 26 -16.50 0.64 30.97
N ASP A 27 -16.63 1.79 31.63
CA ASP A 27 -16.67 3.10 30.96
C ASP A 27 -15.31 3.58 30.45
N ASP A 28 -14.22 2.97 30.87
CA ASP A 28 -12.85 3.38 30.52
C ASP A 28 -12.21 2.55 29.41
N VAL A 29 -12.86 1.47 28.96
CA VAL A 29 -12.40 0.58 27.91
C VAL A 29 -13.34 0.59 26.71
N LYS A 30 -12.89 0.07 25.56
CA LYS A 30 -13.70 -0.10 24.36
C LYS A 30 -14.77 -1.18 24.52
N GLU A 31 -14.38 -2.31 25.09
CA GLU A 31 -15.23 -3.45 25.40
C GLU A 31 -14.66 -4.13 26.66
N PHE A 32 -15.50 -4.39 27.64
CA PHE A 32 -15.14 -5.12 28.84
C PHE A 32 -15.70 -6.55 28.76
N LEU A 33 -14.80 -7.53 28.67
CA LEU A 33 -15.11 -8.94 28.58
C LEU A 33 -14.86 -9.61 29.94
N GLN A 34 -15.66 -10.60 30.30
CA GLN A 34 -15.57 -11.31 31.56
C GLN A 34 -15.47 -12.82 31.34
N ALA A 35 -14.62 -13.47 32.12
CA ALA A 35 -14.53 -14.93 32.21
C ALA A 35 -14.37 -15.33 33.66
N TYR A 36 -14.92 -16.49 34.05
CA TYR A 36 -14.93 -16.98 35.43
C TYR A 36 -13.88 -18.05 35.71
N ASP A 37 -13.17 -18.50 34.68
CA ASP A 37 -12.02 -19.38 34.77
C ASP A 37 -11.13 -19.26 33.51
N GLY A 38 -9.96 -19.92 33.55
CA GLY A 38 -9.00 -19.86 32.44
C GLY A 38 -9.50 -20.57 31.18
N GLN A 39 -10.38 -21.56 31.28
CA GLN A 39 -10.93 -22.27 30.12
C GLN A 39 -11.90 -21.37 29.34
N GLU A 40 -12.85 -20.74 30.08
CA GLU A 40 -13.76 -19.75 29.47
C GLU A 40 -13.00 -18.59 28.87
N ALA A 41 -11.95 -18.09 29.54
CA ALA A 41 -11.09 -17.05 29.05
C ALA A 41 -10.42 -17.43 27.74
N LEU A 42 -9.96 -18.67 27.56
CA LEU A 42 -9.39 -19.16 26.31
C LEU A 42 -10.39 -19.18 25.14
N GLU A 43 -11.66 -19.52 25.43
CA GLU A 43 -12.74 -19.52 24.44
C GLU A 43 -13.04 -18.08 23.97
N ILE A 44 -13.16 -17.16 24.92
CA ILE A 44 -13.34 -15.73 24.62
C ILE A 44 -12.14 -15.19 23.86
N TYR A 45 -10.91 -15.52 24.27
CA TYR A 45 -9.69 -15.11 23.57
C TYR A 45 -9.67 -15.55 22.11
N LYS A 46 -10.05 -16.80 21.82
CA LYS A 46 -10.11 -17.30 20.44
C LYS A 46 -11.12 -16.55 19.56
N GLN A 47 -12.24 -16.14 20.12
CA GLN A 47 -13.34 -15.49 19.39
C GLN A 47 -13.15 -13.97 19.26
N LYS A 48 -12.73 -13.32 20.35
CA LYS A 48 -12.74 -11.85 20.47
C LYS A 48 -11.36 -11.19 20.35
N LYS A 49 -10.28 -11.95 20.62
CA LYS A 49 -8.90 -11.42 20.57
C LYS A 49 -8.76 -10.11 21.37
N PRO A 50 -9.00 -10.11 22.69
CA PRO A 50 -8.88 -8.90 23.51
C PRO A 50 -7.47 -8.34 23.46
N ASP A 51 -7.35 -7.02 23.53
CA ASP A 51 -6.07 -6.33 23.48
C ASP A 51 -5.25 -6.50 24.75
N ILE A 52 -5.93 -6.59 25.90
CA ILE A 52 -5.33 -6.71 27.23
C ILE A 52 -6.08 -7.77 28.01
N ILE A 53 -5.36 -8.60 28.76
CA ILE A 53 -5.94 -9.59 29.70
C ILE A 53 -5.49 -9.25 31.10
N LEU A 54 -6.42 -9.15 32.02
CA LEU A 54 -6.20 -9.02 33.47
C LEU A 54 -6.78 -10.25 34.15
N SER A 55 -5.97 -11.08 34.82
CA SER A 55 -6.39 -12.35 35.35
C SER A 55 -5.93 -12.57 36.79
N ASP A 56 -6.79 -13.18 37.62
CA ASP A 56 -6.31 -13.85 38.82
C ASP A 56 -5.52 -15.11 38.46
N ILE A 57 -4.71 -15.58 39.39
CA ILE A 57 -3.98 -16.85 39.27
C ILE A 57 -4.88 -18.01 39.73
N ASN A 58 -5.48 -17.89 40.90
CA ASN A 58 -6.14 -18.99 41.56
C ASN A 58 -7.62 -19.09 41.18
N MET A 59 -7.92 -19.91 40.18
CA MET A 59 -9.27 -20.12 39.70
C MET A 59 -9.55 -21.62 39.50
N PRO A 60 -10.81 -22.04 39.57
CA PRO A 60 -11.19 -23.42 39.30
C PRO A 60 -11.00 -23.77 37.81
N VAL A 61 -11.07 -25.07 37.49
CA VAL A 61 -10.98 -25.62 36.13
C VAL A 61 -9.60 -25.38 35.48
N MET A 62 -9.20 -24.14 35.26
CA MET A 62 -7.89 -23.75 34.72
C MET A 62 -7.38 -22.50 35.43
N ASP A 63 -6.18 -22.58 36.00
CA ASP A 63 -5.53 -21.41 36.63
C ASP A 63 -5.10 -20.35 35.62
N GLY A 64 -4.94 -19.10 36.08
CA GLY A 64 -4.56 -17.97 35.21
C GLY A 64 -3.18 -18.10 34.54
N LEU A 65 -2.25 -18.84 35.16
CA LEU A 65 -0.93 -19.08 34.55
C LEU A 65 -0.99 -20.14 33.45
N ALA A 66 -1.79 -21.21 33.66
CA ALA A 66 -2.03 -22.21 32.61
C ALA A 66 -2.72 -21.58 31.39
N MET A 67 -3.75 -20.74 31.62
CA MET A 67 -4.38 -19.95 30.56
C MET A 67 -3.36 -19.07 29.84
N ALA A 68 -2.57 -18.30 30.58
CA ALA A 68 -1.56 -17.42 30.01
C ALA A 68 -0.52 -18.17 29.17
N GLU A 69 -0.09 -19.36 29.60
CA GLU A 69 0.81 -20.23 28.86
C GLU A 69 0.24 -20.66 27.52
N GLU A 70 -1.04 -21.08 27.48
CA GLU A 70 -1.72 -21.45 26.23
C GLU A 70 -1.92 -20.26 25.28
N ILE A 71 -2.21 -19.06 25.80
CA ILE A 71 -2.29 -17.83 24.99
C ILE A 71 -0.92 -17.47 24.44
N LYS A 72 0.13 -17.48 25.25
CA LYS A 72 1.50 -17.14 24.87
C LYS A 72 2.12 -18.09 23.84
N LYS A 73 1.65 -19.35 23.76
CA LYS A 73 2.01 -20.27 22.68
C LYS A 73 1.48 -19.81 21.32
N GLN A 74 0.32 -19.15 21.30
CA GLN A 74 -0.32 -18.63 20.07
C GLN A 74 0.14 -17.22 19.74
N ASP A 75 0.25 -16.36 20.75
CA ASP A 75 0.67 -14.97 20.65
C ASP A 75 1.61 -14.59 21.80
N LYS A 76 2.91 -14.58 21.51
CA LYS A 76 3.94 -14.25 22.51
C LYS A 76 3.87 -12.81 22.99
N GLU A 77 3.32 -11.91 22.18
CA GLU A 77 3.25 -10.48 22.47
C GLU A 77 1.97 -10.07 23.20
N GLN A 78 0.96 -10.97 23.32
CA GLN A 78 -0.29 -10.67 24.02
C GLN A 78 -0.02 -10.11 25.42
N PRO A 79 -0.47 -8.90 25.74
CA PRO A 79 -0.32 -8.35 27.09
C PRO A 79 -1.22 -9.07 28.08
N ILE A 80 -0.61 -9.65 29.12
CA ILE A 80 -1.31 -10.33 30.22
C ILE A 80 -0.79 -9.76 31.54
N LEU A 81 -1.70 -9.24 32.34
CA LEU A 81 -1.45 -8.80 33.70
C LEU A 81 -2.01 -9.85 34.66
N ILE A 82 -1.21 -10.24 35.65
CA ILE A 82 -1.60 -11.22 36.65
C ILE A 82 -1.78 -10.55 38.01
N MET A 83 -2.89 -10.78 38.66
CA MET A 83 -3.16 -10.36 40.01
C MET A 83 -2.72 -11.48 40.98
N SER A 84 -1.88 -11.17 41.97
CA SER A 84 -1.32 -12.19 42.87
C SER A 84 -1.07 -11.63 44.27
N ALA A 85 -1.18 -12.51 45.27
CA ALA A 85 -0.80 -12.21 46.64
C ALA A 85 0.72 -12.18 46.91
N PHE A 86 1.57 -12.48 45.90
CA PHE A 86 3.04 -12.51 45.97
C PHE A 86 3.65 -13.49 47.02
N ASP A 87 2.90 -14.46 47.48
CA ASP A 87 3.33 -15.30 48.61
C ASP A 87 4.18 -16.52 48.22
N ASP A 88 4.31 -16.82 46.91
CA ASP A 88 5.03 -17.98 46.41
C ASP A 88 6.06 -17.66 45.31
N ARG A 89 7.32 -17.99 45.61
CA ARG A 89 8.45 -17.82 44.70
C ARG A 89 8.32 -18.70 43.45
N GLU A 90 7.74 -19.88 43.55
CA GLU A 90 7.60 -20.82 42.46
C GLU A 90 6.60 -20.28 41.40
N THR A 91 5.47 -19.77 41.85
CA THR A 91 4.47 -19.09 41.03
C THR A 91 5.05 -17.90 40.27
N LEU A 92 5.86 -17.07 40.94
CA LEU A 92 6.51 -15.94 40.30
C LEU A 92 7.51 -16.38 39.22
N MET A 93 8.32 -17.41 39.49
CA MET A 93 9.27 -17.96 38.51
C MET A 93 8.53 -18.58 37.31
N ARG A 94 7.44 -19.27 37.52
CA ARG A 94 6.61 -19.80 36.43
C ARG A 94 6.05 -18.69 35.56
N ALA A 95 5.51 -17.65 36.13
CA ALA A 95 4.96 -16.51 35.42
C ALA A 95 6.02 -15.76 34.57
N ILE A 96 7.24 -15.59 35.11
CA ILE A 96 8.37 -15.01 34.38
C ILE A 96 8.74 -15.87 33.17
N ASN A 97 8.81 -17.19 33.34
CA ASN A 97 9.12 -18.14 32.27
C ASN A 97 8.07 -18.16 31.15
N ILE A 98 6.79 -17.93 31.48
CA ILE A 98 5.69 -17.77 30.51
C ILE A 98 5.81 -16.46 29.74
N GLY A 99 6.52 -15.48 30.27
CA GLY A 99 6.64 -14.14 29.70
C GLY A 99 5.57 -13.17 30.18
N ILE A 100 5.06 -13.36 31.41
CA ILE A 100 4.19 -12.38 32.06
C ILE A 100 5.06 -11.18 32.45
N SER A 101 4.68 -10.01 31.97
CA SER A 101 5.45 -8.79 32.16
C SER A 101 4.92 -7.91 33.31
N TYR A 102 3.66 -8.15 33.73
CA TYR A 102 2.98 -7.27 34.66
C TYR A 102 2.29 -8.04 35.76
N PHE A 103 2.59 -7.64 37.02
CA PHE A 103 2.01 -8.20 38.24
C PHE A 103 1.30 -7.10 39.00
N ILE A 104 0.11 -7.39 39.49
CA ILE A 104 -0.70 -6.53 40.36
C ILE A 104 -0.81 -7.19 41.73
N PRO A 105 -0.25 -6.59 42.79
CA PRO A 105 -0.33 -7.16 44.11
C PRO A 105 -1.76 -7.09 44.67
N LYS A 106 -2.22 -8.17 45.33
CA LYS A 106 -3.42 -8.16 46.16
C LYS A 106 -3.05 -7.78 47.62
N PRO A 107 -3.80 -6.89 48.32
CA PRO A 107 -5.06 -6.26 47.90
C PRO A 107 -4.84 -5.22 46.77
N ILE A 108 -5.80 -5.18 45.84
CA ILE A 108 -5.68 -4.33 44.64
C ILE A 108 -5.76 -2.85 45.02
N ASP A 109 -4.70 -2.12 44.70
CA ASP A 109 -4.67 -0.66 44.70
C ASP A 109 -5.16 -0.18 43.31
N MET A 110 -6.35 0.40 43.28
CA MET A 110 -6.98 0.81 41.99
C MET A 110 -6.20 1.86 41.24
N GLU A 111 -5.58 2.81 41.92
CA GLU A 111 -4.75 3.83 41.25
C GLU A 111 -3.59 3.18 40.52
N LYS A 112 -2.89 2.27 41.16
CA LYS A 112 -1.78 1.51 40.56
C LYS A 112 -2.24 0.56 39.46
N LEU A 113 -3.42 -0.06 39.57
CA LEU A 113 -3.97 -0.89 38.52
C LEU A 113 -4.27 -0.06 37.27
N LEU A 114 -4.97 1.08 37.43
CA LEU A 114 -5.29 1.98 36.31
C LEU A 114 -4.04 2.53 35.65
N ASP A 115 -3.03 2.94 36.44
CA ASP A 115 -1.74 3.40 35.90
C ASP A 115 -1.07 2.29 35.07
N LYS A 116 -1.09 1.06 35.58
CA LYS A 116 -0.48 -0.07 34.87
C LYS A 116 -1.23 -0.44 33.60
N LEU A 117 -2.56 -0.47 33.61
CA LEU A 117 -3.38 -0.69 32.43
C LEU A 117 -3.15 0.41 31.38
N ASN A 118 -3.10 1.68 31.79
CA ASN A 118 -2.80 2.78 30.89
C ASN A 118 -1.38 2.67 30.30
N GLN A 119 -0.39 2.25 31.09
CA GLN A 119 0.97 2.02 30.60
C GLN A 119 1.01 0.90 29.54
N VAL A 120 0.28 -0.19 29.75
CA VAL A 120 0.14 -1.28 28.76
C VAL A 120 -0.53 -0.79 27.50
N ALA A 121 -1.65 -0.07 27.63
CA ALA A 121 -2.37 0.50 26.51
C ALA A 121 -1.50 1.47 25.68
N GLN A 122 -0.70 2.32 26.36
CA GLN A 122 0.26 3.20 25.68
C GLN A 122 1.30 2.40 24.90
N ASN A 123 1.85 1.34 25.48
CA ASN A 123 2.84 0.51 24.79
C ASN A 123 2.25 -0.19 23.56
N ILE A 124 1.00 -0.65 23.62
CA ILE A 124 0.29 -1.21 22.46
C ILE A 124 0.13 -0.12 21.39
N GLN A 125 -0.35 1.07 21.78
CA GLN A 125 -0.55 2.18 20.86
C GLN A 125 0.76 2.58 20.17
N TYR A 126 1.86 2.72 20.91
CA TYR A 126 3.17 3.03 20.32
C TYR A 126 3.64 1.98 19.30
N LYS A 127 3.39 0.68 19.57
CA LYS A 127 3.72 -0.39 18.62
C LYS A 127 2.88 -0.26 17.34
N LEU A 128 1.57 0.00 17.46
CA LEU A 128 0.66 0.19 16.33
C LEU A 128 1.06 1.41 15.48
N ASP A 129 1.34 2.54 16.13
CA ASP A 129 1.75 3.77 15.46
C ASP A 129 3.08 3.58 14.72
N ALA A 130 4.05 2.91 15.35
CA ALA A 130 5.35 2.60 14.74
C ALA A 130 5.21 1.66 13.53
N GLN A 131 4.31 0.68 13.61
CA GLN A 131 4.02 -0.22 12.50
C GLN A 131 3.36 0.53 11.33
N GLN A 132 2.36 1.36 11.60
CA GLN A 132 1.70 2.18 10.58
C GLN A 132 2.68 3.13 9.89
N LEU A 133 3.56 3.78 10.66
CA LEU A 133 4.58 4.67 10.11
C LEU A 133 5.53 3.90 9.18
N LYS A 134 5.96 2.71 9.58
CA LYS A 134 6.82 1.86 8.77
C LYS A 134 6.15 1.41 7.47
N GLU A 135 4.86 1.04 7.53
CA GLU A 135 4.09 0.66 6.35
C GLU A 135 3.93 1.84 5.38
N GLN A 136 3.67 3.06 5.90
CA GLN A 136 3.62 4.28 5.10
C GLN A 136 4.96 4.61 4.46
N GLU A 137 6.07 4.46 5.19
CA GLU A 137 7.41 4.68 4.67
C GLU A 137 7.74 3.71 3.53
N ILE A 138 7.42 2.42 3.70
CA ILE A 138 7.60 1.40 2.65
C ILE A 138 6.76 1.75 1.40
N ALA A 139 5.49 2.14 1.58
CA ALA A 139 4.63 2.55 0.48
C ALA A 139 5.17 3.79 -0.26
N ASN A 140 5.67 4.78 0.49
CA ASN A 140 6.29 5.97 -0.08
C ASN A 140 7.56 5.64 -0.86
N LEU A 141 8.45 4.80 -0.31
CA LEU A 141 9.66 4.34 -0.98
C LEU A 141 9.33 3.55 -2.27
N TYR A 142 8.31 2.70 -2.22
CA TYR A 142 7.82 1.98 -3.39
C TYR A 142 7.35 2.96 -4.47
N ASN A 143 6.54 3.95 -4.11
CA ASN A 143 6.05 4.96 -5.04
C ASN A 143 7.19 5.78 -5.67
N LEU A 144 8.14 6.26 -4.87
CA LEU A 144 9.32 6.98 -5.33
C LEU A 144 10.19 6.16 -6.31
N ALA A 145 10.34 4.86 -6.05
CA ALA A 145 11.12 3.98 -6.90
C ALA A 145 10.43 3.64 -8.23
N HIS A 146 9.09 3.63 -8.30
CA HIS A 146 8.34 3.05 -9.41
C HIS A 146 7.49 4.05 -10.20
N TYR A 147 7.16 5.20 -9.63
CA TYR A 147 6.29 6.19 -10.26
C TYR A 147 6.99 7.52 -10.45
N ASP A 148 6.59 8.25 -11.47
CA ASP A 148 7.04 9.64 -11.69
C ASP A 148 6.36 10.57 -10.70
N ASN A 149 7.13 11.36 -9.96
CA ASN A 149 6.62 12.21 -8.87
C ASN A 149 5.66 13.29 -9.36
N LEU A 150 5.81 13.76 -10.61
CA LEU A 150 4.98 14.82 -11.16
C LEU A 150 3.65 14.31 -11.67
N THR A 151 3.68 13.22 -12.44
CA THR A 151 2.53 12.71 -13.20
C THR A 151 1.83 11.53 -12.52
N GLN A 152 2.47 10.91 -11.52
CA GLN A 152 1.96 9.76 -10.77
C GLN A 152 1.63 8.54 -11.67
N ILE A 153 2.21 8.47 -12.86
CA ILE A 153 2.22 7.27 -13.70
C ILE A 153 3.54 6.52 -13.53
N PRO A 154 3.66 5.26 -13.95
CA PRO A 154 4.92 4.52 -13.98
C PRO A 154 6.09 5.36 -14.50
N ASN A 155 7.24 5.26 -13.82
CA ASN A 155 8.47 5.87 -14.26
C ASN A 155 9.25 4.92 -15.20
N ARG A 156 10.40 5.38 -15.71
CA ARG A 156 11.27 4.59 -16.59
C ARG A 156 11.69 3.24 -15.99
N PHE A 157 11.88 3.17 -14.67
CA PHE A 157 12.28 1.92 -14.01
C PHE A 157 11.14 0.89 -14.07
N LEU A 158 9.93 1.27 -13.64
CA LEU A 158 8.77 0.38 -13.66
C LEU A 158 8.37 0.01 -15.09
N PHE A 159 8.47 0.95 -16.03
CA PHE A 159 8.27 0.66 -17.45
C PHE A 159 9.22 -0.44 -17.94
N ASN A 160 10.52 -0.33 -17.66
CA ASN A 160 11.50 -1.33 -18.07
C ASN A 160 11.20 -2.72 -17.49
N LEU A 161 10.79 -2.79 -16.22
CA LEU A 161 10.40 -4.04 -15.57
C LEU A 161 9.19 -4.68 -16.29
N ARG A 162 8.13 -3.92 -16.51
CA ARG A 162 6.91 -4.39 -17.19
C ARG A 162 7.16 -4.77 -18.65
N PHE A 163 8.05 -4.06 -19.32
CA PHE A 163 8.45 -4.41 -20.68
C PHE A 163 9.14 -5.78 -20.74
N ASP A 164 10.09 -6.05 -19.82
CA ASP A 164 10.76 -7.34 -19.74
C ASP A 164 9.77 -8.48 -19.42
N GLU A 165 8.77 -8.20 -18.59
CA GLU A 165 7.68 -9.13 -18.30
C GLU A 165 6.79 -9.37 -19.53
N ALA A 166 6.44 -8.33 -20.30
CA ALA A 166 5.64 -8.45 -21.52
C ALA A 166 6.35 -9.33 -22.56
N ILE A 167 7.65 -9.10 -22.81
CA ILE A 167 8.47 -9.97 -23.67
C ILE A 167 8.47 -11.42 -23.18
N SER A 168 8.67 -11.60 -21.87
CA SER A 168 8.71 -12.94 -21.28
C SER A 168 7.38 -13.67 -21.38
N ARG A 169 6.24 -12.95 -21.23
CA ARG A 169 4.88 -13.50 -21.42
C ARG A 169 4.65 -13.86 -22.88
N ALA A 170 4.95 -12.93 -23.80
CA ALA A 170 4.75 -13.14 -25.24
C ALA A 170 5.58 -14.33 -25.76
N LYS A 171 6.83 -14.47 -25.37
CA LYS A 171 7.68 -15.63 -25.74
C LYS A 171 7.12 -16.97 -25.28
N ARG A 172 6.55 -17.03 -24.07
CA ARG A 172 6.00 -18.28 -23.51
C ARG A 172 4.67 -18.70 -24.13
N LYS A 173 3.83 -17.71 -24.46
CA LYS A 173 2.43 -17.96 -24.91
C LYS A 173 2.23 -17.78 -26.41
N GLY A 174 3.26 -17.36 -27.17
CA GLY A 174 3.10 -16.92 -28.58
C GLY A 174 2.27 -15.66 -28.70
N GLY A 175 2.33 -14.78 -27.68
CA GLY A 175 1.56 -13.53 -27.64
C GLY A 175 2.20 -12.39 -28.43
N VAL A 176 1.44 -11.32 -28.58
CA VAL A 176 1.85 -10.08 -29.27
C VAL A 176 1.71 -8.90 -28.33
N PHE A 177 2.47 -7.85 -28.56
CA PHE A 177 2.25 -6.55 -27.95
C PHE A 177 2.70 -5.41 -28.85
N THR A 178 2.14 -4.21 -28.62
CA THR A 178 2.50 -2.99 -29.34
C THR A 178 3.11 -1.99 -28.37
N LEU A 179 4.22 -1.41 -28.78
CA LEU A 179 4.90 -0.31 -28.08
C LEU A 179 4.61 1.00 -28.81
N PHE A 180 4.14 2.00 -28.06
CA PHE A 180 4.04 3.38 -28.49
C PHE A 180 5.12 4.19 -27.78
N PHE A 181 5.88 4.96 -28.52
CA PHE A 181 6.79 5.95 -28.02
C PHE A 181 6.24 7.34 -28.37
N ILE A 182 6.05 8.20 -27.36
CA ILE A 182 5.25 9.42 -27.45
C ILE A 182 6.11 10.58 -26.95
N ASP A 183 6.16 11.68 -27.69
CA ASP A 183 6.89 12.89 -27.32
C ASP A 183 6.02 14.12 -27.57
N LEU A 184 6.01 15.05 -26.61
CA LEU A 184 5.20 16.27 -26.71
C LEU A 184 5.88 17.29 -27.61
N ASP A 185 5.18 17.70 -28.65
CA ASP A 185 5.72 18.64 -29.65
C ASP A 185 5.94 20.03 -29.04
N ASN A 186 7.15 20.56 -29.22
CA ASN A 186 7.50 21.92 -28.79
C ASN A 186 7.32 22.18 -27.28
N PHE A 187 7.37 21.17 -26.41
CA PHE A 187 7.19 21.33 -24.97
C PHE A 187 8.17 22.34 -24.37
N LYS A 188 9.40 22.42 -24.88
CA LYS A 188 10.38 23.43 -24.46
C LYS A 188 9.85 24.86 -24.63
N ASN A 189 9.15 25.15 -25.72
CA ASN A 189 8.57 26.48 -25.93
C ASN A 189 7.52 26.84 -24.89
N ILE A 190 6.78 25.87 -24.39
CA ILE A 190 5.81 26.09 -23.29
C ILE A 190 6.56 26.51 -22.04
N ASN A 191 7.63 25.81 -21.69
CA ASN A 191 8.46 26.15 -20.52
C ASN A 191 9.09 27.56 -20.69
N ASP A 192 9.58 27.86 -21.86
CA ASP A 192 10.24 29.15 -22.16
C ASP A 192 9.24 30.33 -22.16
N THR A 193 7.98 30.07 -22.56
CA THR A 193 6.94 31.12 -22.67
C THR A 193 6.16 31.30 -21.35
N TYR A 194 5.74 30.23 -20.71
CA TYR A 194 4.81 30.22 -19.55
C TYR A 194 5.49 29.82 -18.26
N GLY A 195 6.76 29.42 -18.30
CA GLY A 195 7.51 28.94 -17.12
C GLY A 195 7.33 27.45 -16.84
N HIS A 196 8.25 26.89 -16.05
CA HIS A 196 8.27 25.46 -15.71
C HIS A 196 7.00 24.98 -14.98
N ALA A 197 6.36 25.84 -14.19
CA ALA A 197 5.13 25.48 -13.49
C ALA A 197 3.95 25.22 -14.46
N ALA A 198 3.90 25.94 -15.58
CA ALA A 198 2.95 25.69 -16.67
C ALA A 198 3.27 24.38 -17.39
N GLY A 199 4.56 24.12 -17.68
CA GLY A 199 5.00 22.84 -18.24
C GLY A 199 4.63 21.65 -17.35
N ASP A 200 4.81 21.78 -16.04
CA ASP A 200 4.40 20.78 -15.07
C ASP A 200 2.87 20.52 -15.09
N ALA A 201 2.07 21.58 -15.23
CA ALA A 201 0.62 21.47 -15.36
C ALA A 201 0.22 20.76 -16.66
N VAL A 202 0.91 21.07 -17.76
CA VAL A 202 0.74 20.38 -19.06
C VAL A 202 1.06 18.91 -18.94
N LEU A 203 2.21 18.54 -18.38
CA LEU A 203 2.60 17.14 -18.18
C LEU A 203 1.60 16.35 -17.35
N ARG A 204 1.11 16.93 -16.24
CA ARG A 204 0.06 16.30 -15.41
C ARG A 204 -1.24 16.10 -16.16
N THR A 205 -1.65 17.12 -16.94
CA THR A 205 -2.94 17.08 -17.66
C THR A 205 -2.88 16.07 -18.80
N VAL A 206 -1.83 16.12 -19.63
CA VAL A 206 -1.62 15.16 -20.73
C VAL A 206 -1.56 13.73 -20.20
N SER A 207 -0.78 13.48 -19.15
CA SER A 207 -0.68 12.14 -18.55
C SER A 207 -2.04 11.62 -18.09
N ARG A 208 -2.85 12.44 -17.45
CA ARG A 208 -4.21 12.09 -17.03
C ARG A 208 -5.12 11.83 -18.22
N ASN A 209 -5.07 12.68 -19.24
CA ASN A 209 -5.90 12.53 -20.42
C ASN A 209 -5.58 11.24 -21.19
N ILE A 210 -4.31 10.95 -21.44
CA ILE A 210 -3.88 9.69 -22.10
C ILE A 210 -4.29 8.48 -21.23
N LYS A 211 -4.05 8.52 -19.91
CA LYS A 211 -4.41 7.44 -19.01
C LYS A 211 -5.91 7.09 -19.05
N ASN A 212 -6.78 8.06 -19.32
CA ASN A 212 -8.22 7.84 -19.47
C ASN A 212 -8.63 7.21 -20.80
N THR A 213 -7.73 7.12 -21.80
CA THR A 213 -8.00 6.52 -23.11
C THR A 213 -7.57 5.07 -23.22
N ILE A 214 -6.78 4.59 -22.26
CA ILE A 214 -6.17 3.26 -22.23
C ILE A 214 -6.82 2.37 -21.18
N ARG A 215 -6.57 1.07 -21.24
CA ARG A 215 -7.06 0.09 -20.25
C ARG A 215 -6.22 0.09 -19.00
N VAL A 216 -6.78 -0.46 -17.90
CA VAL A 216 -6.08 -0.56 -16.60
C VAL A 216 -4.87 -1.49 -16.69
N GLU A 217 -4.94 -2.53 -17.51
CA GLU A 217 -3.87 -3.50 -17.75
C GLU A 217 -2.73 -2.95 -18.63
N ASP A 218 -2.97 -1.88 -19.41
CA ASP A 218 -1.95 -1.28 -20.25
C ASP A 218 -0.87 -0.58 -19.40
N THR A 219 0.36 -0.62 -19.86
CA THR A 219 1.47 0.03 -19.18
C THR A 219 1.79 1.36 -19.82
N PHE A 220 1.34 2.45 -19.21
CA PHE A 220 1.66 3.82 -19.61
C PHE A 220 2.63 4.46 -18.62
N ALA A 221 3.74 5.01 -19.12
CA ALA A 221 4.83 5.51 -18.31
C ALA A 221 5.43 6.81 -18.86
N ARG A 222 5.99 7.64 -17.98
CA ARG A 222 6.85 8.77 -18.33
C ARG A 222 8.30 8.32 -18.29
N ILE A 223 8.99 8.44 -19.42
CA ILE A 223 10.36 7.94 -19.58
C ILE A 223 11.38 9.00 -19.19
N SER A 224 11.20 10.22 -19.70
CA SER A 224 12.01 11.38 -19.34
C SER A 224 11.34 12.66 -19.84
N GLY A 225 11.59 13.80 -19.22
CA GLY A 225 11.15 15.11 -19.73
C GLY A 225 9.69 15.11 -20.22
N ASP A 226 9.52 15.21 -21.52
CA ASP A 226 8.27 15.21 -22.28
C ASP A 226 8.01 13.89 -23.04
N GLU A 227 8.81 12.85 -22.78
CA GLU A 227 8.70 11.53 -23.40
C GLU A 227 7.87 10.55 -22.56
N PHE A 228 6.95 9.88 -23.22
CA PHE A 228 6.11 8.84 -22.63
C PHE A 228 6.19 7.55 -23.46
N SER A 229 5.88 6.42 -22.84
CA SER A 229 5.76 5.15 -23.54
C SER A 229 4.52 4.39 -23.05
N LEU A 230 3.91 3.65 -23.99
CA LEU A 230 2.74 2.81 -23.71
C LEU A 230 2.98 1.42 -24.30
N ILE A 231 2.71 0.37 -23.51
CA ILE A 231 2.67 -1.02 -23.96
C ILE A 231 1.24 -1.50 -23.86
N ILE A 232 0.69 -2.01 -24.95
CA ILE A 232 -0.58 -2.74 -25.00
C ILE A 232 -0.31 -4.20 -25.37
N GLU A 233 -0.87 -5.12 -24.61
CA GLU A 233 -0.64 -6.56 -24.80
C GLU A 233 -1.87 -7.24 -25.41
N ASP A 234 -1.64 -8.39 -26.07
CA ASP A 234 -2.66 -9.28 -26.61
C ASP A 234 -3.62 -8.65 -27.65
N ILE A 235 -3.12 -7.63 -28.40
CA ILE A 235 -3.86 -6.98 -29.47
C ILE A 235 -3.02 -6.99 -30.73
N ASP A 236 -3.53 -7.67 -31.78
CA ASP A 236 -2.94 -7.74 -33.14
C ASP A 236 -3.92 -7.21 -34.19
N ASP A 237 -4.67 -6.17 -33.85
CA ASP A 237 -5.63 -5.50 -34.73
C ASP A 237 -5.14 -4.11 -35.09
N ASP A 238 -4.71 -3.95 -36.34
CA ASP A 238 -4.20 -2.68 -36.86
C ASP A 238 -5.25 -1.55 -36.73
N THR A 239 -6.55 -1.87 -36.86
CA THR A 239 -7.63 -0.90 -36.68
C THR A 239 -7.69 -0.39 -35.24
N TYR A 240 -7.55 -1.30 -34.27
CA TYR A 240 -7.52 -0.93 -32.85
C TYR A 240 -6.29 -0.06 -32.53
N ILE A 241 -5.10 -0.46 -33.02
CA ILE A 241 -3.85 0.26 -32.79
C ILE A 241 -3.90 1.67 -33.38
N ASN A 242 -4.41 1.81 -34.61
CA ASN A 242 -4.62 3.11 -35.27
C ASN A 242 -5.60 3.99 -34.49
N ASN A 243 -6.74 3.45 -34.10
CA ASN A 243 -7.74 4.18 -33.32
C ASN A 243 -7.17 4.62 -31.95
N LEU A 244 -6.32 3.82 -31.33
CA LEU A 244 -5.67 4.19 -30.08
C LEU A 244 -4.64 5.30 -30.28
N ALA A 245 -3.82 5.22 -31.33
CA ALA A 245 -2.89 6.30 -31.69
C ALA A 245 -3.65 7.63 -31.90
N GLU A 246 -4.75 7.61 -32.64
CA GLU A 246 -5.59 8.81 -32.84
C GLU A 246 -6.20 9.33 -31.53
N LYS A 247 -6.67 8.45 -30.65
CA LYS A 247 -7.16 8.86 -29.33
C LYS A 247 -6.07 9.50 -28.47
N ILE A 248 -4.84 9.00 -28.53
CA ILE A 248 -3.70 9.60 -27.83
C ILE A 248 -3.42 11.00 -28.36
N LEU A 249 -3.41 11.20 -29.69
CA LEU A 249 -3.26 12.51 -30.30
C LEU A 249 -4.36 13.46 -29.88
N GLN A 250 -5.62 13.04 -29.93
CA GLN A 250 -6.78 13.83 -29.48
C GLN A 250 -6.74 14.16 -27.98
N ALA A 251 -6.36 13.21 -27.15
CA ALA A 251 -6.25 13.41 -25.70
C ALA A 251 -5.16 14.41 -25.35
N THR A 252 -4.05 14.42 -26.10
CA THR A 252 -2.95 15.37 -25.93
C THR A 252 -3.32 16.76 -26.40
N SER A 253 -4.07 16.88 -27.52
CA SER A 253 -4.43 18.17 -28.13
C SER A 253 -5.60 18.88 -27.45
N GLN A 254 -6.16 18.33 -26.37
CA GLN A 254 -7.18 19.02 -25.57
C GLN A 254 -6.62 20.32 -24.97
N PRO A 255 -7.32 21.46 -25.14
CA PRO A 255 -6.88 22.73 -24.58
C PRO A 255 -6.68 22.66 -23.06
N ILE A 256 -5.57 23.18 -22.57
CA ILE A 256 -5.21 23.18 -21.14
C ILE A 256 -5.31 24.60 -20.61
N ASN A 257 -6.27 24.85 -19.70
CA ASN A 257 -6.37 26.15 -19.06
C ASN A 257 -5.34 26.26 -17.91
N TYR A 258 -4.49 27.26 -18.02
CA TYR A 258 -3.50 27.57 -16.97
C TYR A 258 -3.58 29.06 -16.64
N HIS A 259 -4.07 29.40 -15.45
CA HIS A 259 -4.27 30.78 -14.98
C HIS A 259 -5.07 31.70 -15.94
N GLY A 260 -6.04 31.13 -16.67
CA GLY A 260 -6.89 31.88 -17.61
C GLY A 260 -6.34 31.93 -19.04
N GLU A 261 -5.14 31.40 -19.27
CA GLU A 261 -4.56 31.24 -20.62
C GLU A 261 -4.78 29.81 -21.11
N GLU A 262 -5.04 29.68 -22.41
CA GLU A 262 -5.23 28.39 -23.07
C GLU A 262 -3.92 27.94 -23.70
N ILE A 263 -3.36 26.84 -23.18
CA ILE A 263 -2.16 26.21 -23.69
C ILE A 263 -2.55 25.05 -24.61
N ASN A 264 -2.12 25.10 -25.85
CA ASN A 264 -2.30 24.03 -26.82
C ASN A 264 -0.97 23.29 -27.04
N ILE A 265 -1.03 21.95 -26.96
CA ILE A 265 0.12 21.09 -27.20
C ILE A 265 -0.32 19.90 -28.03
N THR A 266 0.58 19.38 -28.85
CA THR A 266 0.38 18.13 -29.60
C THR A 266 1.47 17.12 -29.23
N CYS A 267 1.39 15.91 -29.74
CA CYS A 267 2.44 14.92 -29.62
C CYS A 267 2.70 14.21 -30.93
N SER A 268 3.90 13.68 -31.05
CA SER A 268 4.31 12.76 -32.10
C SER A 268 4.47 11.38 -31.54
N VAL A 269 3.99 10.37 -32.27
CA VAL A 269 3.92 8.98 -31.78
C VAL A 269 4.61 8.04 -32.75
N GLY A 270 5.50 7.20 -32.26
CA GLY A 270 6.08 6.09 -33.00
C GLY A 270 5.57 4.75 -32.48
N VAL A 271 5.31 3.83 -33.39
CA VAL A 271 4.74 2.51 -33.07
C VAL A 271 5.65 1.40 -33.57
N SER A 272 5.97 0.46 -32.66
CA SER A 272 6.63 -0.82 -33.00
C SER A 272 5.88 -2.00 -32.38
N ARG A 273 5.99 -3.19 -33.00
CA ARG A 273 5.20 -4.38 -32.65
C ARG A 273 6.07 -5.60 -32.42
N TYR A 274 5.79 -6.31 -31.34
CA TYR A 274 6.40 -7.61 -31.04
C TYR A 274 5.46 -8.74 -31.50
N PRO A 275 5.92 -9.81 -32.15
CA PRO A 275 7.30 -10.00 -32.68
C PRO A 275 7.48 -9.47 -34.10
N LYS A 276 6.46 -8.80 -34.70
CA LYS A 276 6.41 -8.42 -36.11
C LYS A 276 7.62 -7.58 -36.54
N ASP A 277 7.95 -6.55 -35.77
CA ASP A 277 9.03 -5.63 -36.11
C ASP A 277 10.38 -6.07 -35.49
N SER A 278 10.36 -6.66 -34.30
CA SER A 278 11.51 -7.29 -33.65
C SER A 278 11.10 -8.12 -32.42
N GLU A 279 11.96 -9.07 -32.01
CA GLU A 279 11.87 -9.77 -30.73
C GLU A 279 12.80 -9.19 -29.63
N SER A 280 13.61 -8.20 -29.99
CA SER A 280 14.58 -7.54 -29.10
C SER A 280 13.98 -6.27 -28.49
N LYS A 281 13.97 -6.19 -27.15
CA LYS A 281 13.57 -4.98 -26.41
C LYS A 281 14.28 -3.73 -26.91
N LYS A 282 15.61 -3.82 -27.06
CA LYS A 282 16.44 -2.69 -27.49
C LYS A 282 16.07 -2.22 -28.89
N GLU A 283 15.79 -3.16 -29.76
CA GLU A 283 15.45 -2.86 -31.14
C GLU A 283 14.03 -2.30 -31.27
N LEU A 284 13.04 -2.85 -30.54
CA LEU A 284 11.69 -2.31 -30.50
C LEU A 284 11.67 -0.85 -30.03
N LEU A 285 12.43 -0.52 -28.98
CA LEU A 285 12.56 0.86 -28.50
C LEU A 285 13.18 1.76 -29.56
N TYR A 286 14.26 1.31 -30.19
CA TYR A 286 14.93 2.07 -31.27
C TYR A 286 14.01 2.30 -32.48
N LEU A 287 13.28 1.27 -32.89
CA LEU A 287 12.35 1.34 -34.02
C LEU A 287 11.17 2.27 -33.74
N ALA A 288 10.60 2.21 -32.51
CA ALA A 288 9.52 3.11 -32.09
C ALA A 288 10.02 4.57 -32.03
N ASP A 289 11.21 4.83 -31.48
CA ASP A 289 11.81 6.17 -31.46
C ASP A 289 12.04 6.74 -32.85
N ASN A 290 12.62 5.95 -33.77
CA ASN A 290 12.77 6.37 -35.18
C ASN A 290 11.44 6.65 -35.88
N ALA A 291 10.40 5.84 -35.57
CA ALA A 291 9.08 6.08 -36.12
C ALA A 291 8.49 7.39 -35.57
N MET A 292 8.62 7.66 -34.27
CA MET A 292 8.21 8.93 -33.66
C MET A 292 8.94 10.13 -34.30
N TYR A 293 10.25 9.99 -34.51
CA TYR A 293 11.04 11.05 -35.18
C TYR A 293 10.53 11.35 -36.59
N ARG A 294 10.17 10.33 -37.39
CA ARG A 294 9.53 10.53 -38.72
C ARG A 294 8.17 11.23 -38.58
N ALA A 295 7.37 10.94 -37.61
CA ALA A 295 6.12 11.67 -37.35
C ALA A 295 6.39 13.15 -37.09
N LYS A 296 7.47 13.50 -36.36
CA LYS A 296 7.91 14.90 -36.16
C LYS A 296 8.34 15.57 -37.45
N GLU A 297 9.11 14.89 -38.32
CA GLU A 297 9.56 15.44 -39.62
C GLU A 297 8.40 15.60 -40.60
N SER A 298 7.38 14.77 -40.55
CA SER A 298 6.20 14.82 -41.42
C SER A 298 5.19 15.91 -41.04
N GLY A 299 5.53 16.78 -40.07
CA GLY A 299 4.68 17.91 -39.69
C GLY A 299 4.18 17.89 -38.25
N LYS A 300 4.61 16.92 -37.42
CA LYS A 300 4.17 16.74 -36.02
C LYS A 300 2.67 16.37 -35.89
N ALA A 301 2.16 16.32 -34.69
CA ALA A 301 0.75 16.02 -34.38
C ALA A 301 0.23 14.76 -35.11
N GLY A 302 1.04 13.70 -35.15
CA GLY A 302 0.73 12.50 -35.89
C GLY A 302 1.45 11.27 -35.36
N TYR A 303 1.21 10.14 -36.01
CA TYR A 303 1.87 8.87 -35.65
C TYR A 303 2.49 8.21 -36.88
N SER A 304 3.52 7.38 -36.65
CA SER A 304 4.18 6.59 -37.70
C SER A 304 4.51 5.18 -37.18
N TYR A 305 4.46 4.25 -38.10
CA TYR A 305 4.91 2.86 -37.85
C TYR A 305 6.37 2.67 -38.27
N VAL A 306 6.97 1.58 -37.82
CA VAL A 306 8.23 1.11 -38.43
C VAL A 306 8.04 0.96 -39.96
N GLN A 307 8.92 1.52 -40.73
CA GLN A 307 8.92 1.27 -42.17
C GLN A 307 9.53 -0.11 -42.42
N GLU A 308 8.88 -0.91 -43.25
CA GLU A 308 9.50 -2.09 -43.81
C GLU A 308 10.60 -1.58 -44.76
N ASP A 309 11.86 -1.97 -44.51
CA ASP A 309 12.95 -1.76 -45.50
C ASP A 309 12.55 -2.55 -46.77
N ILE A 310 12.27 -1.80 -47.86
CA ILE A 310 11.94 -2.36 -49.18
C ILE A 310 13.22 -2.87 -49.83
#